data_4d9c2b85b87a153644cea6e599c01e16
#
_entry.id   4d9c2b85b87a153644cea6e599c01e16
#
_cell.length_a   1.000
_cell.length_b   1.000
_cell.length_c   1.000
_cell.angle_alpha   90.00
_cell.angle_beta   90.00
_cell.angle_gamma   90.00
#
_symmetry.space_group_name_H-M   'P 1'
#
loop_
_entity.id
_entity.type
_entity.pdbx_description
1 polymer ?
#
loop_
_entity_poly.entity_id
_entity_poly.type
_entity_poly.pdbx_seq_one_letter_code
_entity_poly.pdbx_strand_id
1 'polypeptide(L)'
;MKKQLIAVVSALAMTFASLPCVSIAAENVTKPVLQYTFDGNKQLADQNGKNELKLSGGASVTDDGNKGKGLLLDGTDGYAELPDNILSSDMTITTWVKINKFTTWGRVFDFGTDSNQNFFFAPYSGGASRLEIKNGATVDTMDCTQETAKDWVNYAITIKGDTVSYYRNGKLIKSK
;
A
#
# COMPACT_ATOMS: atom_id res chain seq x y z
N MET A 1 -7.66 5.89 -17.04
CA MET A 1 -6.53 6.23 -16.14
C MET A 1 -5.95 4.93 -15.60
N LYS A 2 -4.65 4.89 -15.44
CA LYS A 2 -3.90 3.68 -15.10
C LYS A 2 -3.92 3.48 -13.59
N LYS A 3 -4.20 2.27 -13.15
CA LYS A 3 -4.21 1.89 -11.73
C LYS A 3 -2.77 1.66 -11.29
N GLN A 4 -2.33 2.33 -10.23
CA GLN A 4 -0.98 2.21 -9.69
C GLN A 4 -1.02 1.64 -8.28
N LEU A 5 -0.23 0.63 -8.02
CA LEU A 5 -0.06 0.08 -6.67
C LEU A 5 1.39 -0.25 -6.37
N ILE A 6 1.74 -0.01 -5.13
CA ILE A 6 2.89 -0.61 -4.48
C ILE A 6 2.38 -1.27 -3.20
N ALA A 7 2.24 -2.58 -3.18
CA ALA A 7 1.85 -3.31 -1.99
C ALA A 7 2.87 -4.40 -1.68
N VAL A 8 3.47 -4.35 -0.51
CA VAL A 8 4.29 -5.43 0.05
C VAL A 8 3.84 -5.70 1.47
N VAL A 9 3.40 -6.90 1.73
CA VAL A 9 3.14 -7.37 3.10
C VAL A 9 4.25 -8.34 3.48
N SER A 10 5.09 -7.95 4.43
CA SER A 10 5.99 -8.90 5.10
C SER A 10 5.41 -9.24 6.47
N ALA A 11 5.14 -10.50 6.72
CA ALA A 11 4.75 -10.99 8.03
C ALA A 11 5.94 -10.81 9.01
N LEU A 12 5.73 -10.07 10.09
CA LEU A 12 6.71 -9.89 11.15
C LEU A 12 6.63 -11.08 12.10
N ALA A 13 7.63 -11.96 12.07
CA ALA A 13 7.85 -12.90 13.16
C ALA A 13 8.60 -12.15 14.29
N MET A 14 7.90 -11.78 15.35
CA MET A 14 8.55 -11.27 16.57
C MET A 14 8.96 -12.47 17.44
N THR A 15 10.24 -12.59 17.72
CA THR A 15 10.74 -13.47 18.79
C THR A 15 10.54 -12.75 20.12
N PHE A 16 9.60 -13.19 20.93
CA PHE A 16 9.44 -12.76 22.32
C PHE A 16 10.27 -13.63 23.25
N ALA A 17 11.06 -12.99 24.10
CA ALA A 17 11.63 -13.60 25.29
C ALA A 17 10.47 -13.93 26.27
N SER A 18 10.57 -15.06 26.94
CA SER A 18 9.56 -15.71 27.76
C SER A 18 8.94 -14.82 28.84
N LEU A 19 7.72 -14.38 28.59
CA LEU A 19 6.77 -13.97 29.62
C LEU A 19 5.65 -15.03 29.71
N PRO A 20 4.96 -15.19 30.86
CA PRO A 20 3.99 -16.25 31.04
C PRO A 20 2.88 -16.17 29.99
N CYS A 21 2.65 -17.29 29.36
CA CYS A 21 1.70 -17.50 28.26
C CYS A 21 0.27 -17.17 28.73
N VAL A 22 -0.22 -15.99 28.45
CA VAL A 22 -1.64 -15.79 28.27
C VAL A 22 -1.95 -16.32 26.86
N SER A 23 -2.65 -17.43 26.77
CA SER A 23 -3.13 -17.94 25.48
C SER A 23 -4.17 -16.96 24.94
N ILE A 24 -3.72 -15.99 24.19
CA ILE A 24 -4.58 -15.24 23.30
C ILE A 24 -4.97 -16.25 22.22
N ALA A 25 -6.25 -16.60 22.15
CA ALA A 25 -6.78 -17.40 21.04
C ALA A 25 -6.25 -16.77 19.74
N ALA A 26 -5.58 -17.56 18.91
CA ALA A 26 -5.12 -17.08 17.62
C ALA A 26 -6.38 -16.62 16.87
N GLU A 27 -6.57 -15.29 16.77
CA GLU A 27 -7.55 -14.78 15.83
C GLU A 27 -7.20 -15.37 14.47
N ASN A 28 -8.21 -15.89 13.78
CA ASN A 28 -8.05 -16.39 12.42
C ASN A 28 -7.60 -15.24 11.53
N VAL A 29 -6.29 -15.03 11.45
CA VAL A 29 -5.72 -14.07 10.52
C VAL A 29 -5.98 -14.61 9.13
N THR A 30 -6.97 -14.07 8.48
CA THR A 30 -7.29 -14.43 7.10
C THR A 30 -6.08 -14.10 6.23
N LYS A 31 -5.70 -15.04 5.35
CA LYS A 31 -4.62 -14.81 4.39
C LYS A 31 -4.96 -13.62 3.51
N PRO A 32 -3.97 -12.81 3.09
CA PRO A 32 -4.19 -11.75 2.13
C PRO A 32 -4.85 -12.30 0.85
N VAL A 33 -5.81 -11.57 0.32
CA VAL A 33 -6.44 -11.90 -0.97
C VAL A 33 -5.42 -11.74 -2.09
N LEU A 34 -4.55 -10.72 -1.96
CA LEU A 34 -3.52 -10.38 -2.92
C LEU A 34 -2.25 -9.98 -2.17
N GLN A 35 -1.10 -10.57 -2.50
CA GLN A 35 0.17 -10.27 -1.86
C GLN A 35 1.32 -10.41 -2.85
N TYR A 36 2.14 -9.35 -2.99
CA TYR A 36 3.36 -9.33 -3.78
C TYR A 36 4.56 -9.13 -2.88
N THR A 37 5.56 -10.01 -2.99
CA THR A 37 6.83 -9.92 -2.26
C THR A 37 8.00 -9.60 -3.16
N PHE A 38 7.83 -9.72 -4.47
CA PHE A 38 8.86 -9.54 -5.50
C PHE A 38 10.02 -10.54 -5.43
N ASP A 39 9.96 -11.52 -4.52
CA ASP A 39 10.97 -12.55 -4.34
C ASP A 39 10.68 -13.80 -5.19
N GLY A 40 11.68 -14.71 -5.25
CA GLY A 40 11.56 -15.99 -5.94
C GLY A 40 11.61 -15.88 -7.47
N ASN A 41 11.14 -16.93 -8.15
CA ASN A 41 11.24 -17.06 -9.61
C ASN A 41 10.12 -16.32 -10.37
N LYS A 42 9.00 -16.03 -9.71
CA LYS A 42 7.86 -15.31 -10.28
C LYS A 42 7.67 -13.99 -9.54
N GLN A 43 8.62 -13.08 -9.74
CA GLN A 43 8.73 -11.83 -8.97
C GLN A 43 7.51 -10.91 -9.07
N LEU A 44 6.78 -10.97 -10.17
CA LEU A 44 5.60 -10.13 -10.41
C LEU A 44 4.27 -10.83 -10.09
N ALA A 45 4.30 -12.13 -9.78
CA ALA A 45 3.11 -12.87 -9.42
C ALA A 45 2.75 -12.67 -7.94
N ASP A 46 1.46 -12.69 -7.64
CA ASP A 46 1.00 -12.78 -6.26
C ASP A 46 1.42 -14.11 -5.62
N GLN A 47 1.35 -14.19 -4.29
CA GLN A 47 1.71 -15.39 -3.53
C GLN A 47 0.91 -16.65 -3.92
N ASN A 48 -0.24 -16.49 -4.53
CA ASN A 48 -1.07 -17.58 -5.05
C ASN A 48 -0.71 -17.96 -6.49
N GLY A 49 0.16 -17.19 -7.16
CA GLY A 49 0.58 -17.37 -8.55
C GLY A 49 -0.52 -17.17 -9.59
N LYS A 50 -1.63 -16.51 -9.22
CA LYS A 50 -2.80 -16.31 -10.08
C LYS A 50 -2.84 -14.94 -10.74
N ASN A 51 -2.28 -13.93 -10.09
CA ASN A 51 -2.35 -12.55 -10.52
C ASN A 51 -0.94 -12.02 -10.72
N GLU A 52 -0.64 -11.56 -11.90
CA GLU A 52 0.67 -11.01 -12.26
C GLU A 52 0.56 -9.50 -12.46
N LEU A 53 1.52 -8.76 -11.88
CA LEU A 53 1.65 -7.33 -12.10
C LEU A 53 2.18 -7.09 -13.50
N LYS A 54 1.66 -6.04 -14.14
CA LYS A 54 2.20 -5.52 -15.38
C LYS A 54 2.98 -4.24 -15.09
N LEU A 55 4.28 -4.28 -15.36
CA LEU A 55 5.13 -3.11 -15.22
C LEU A 55 5.07 -2.24 -16.47
N SER A 56 5.13 -0.92 -16.28
CA SER A 56 5.17 0.07 -17.34
C SER A 56 6.13 1.21 -17.01
N GLY A 57 6.60 1.91 -18.02
CA GLY A 57 7.57 3.01 -17.88
C GLY A 57 8.86 2.55 -17.21
N GLY A 58 9.42 3.38 -16.34
CA GLY A 58 10.64 3.09 -15.59
C GLY A 58 10.47 2.16 -14.39
N ALA A 59 9.39 1.34 -14.33
CA ALA A 59 9.18 0.37 -13.25
C ALA A 59 10.03 -0.88 -13.45
N SER A 60 10.68 -1.37 -12.38
CA SER A 60 11.50 -2.57 -12.40
C SER A 60 11.55 -3.26 -11.03
N VAL A 61 11.94 -4.53 -11.00
CA VAL A 61 12.26 -5.21 -9.75
C VAL A 61 13.71 -4.88 -9.36
N THR A 62 13.93 -4.60 -8.08
CA THR A 62 15.23 -4.26 -7.50
C THR A 62 15.58 -5.20 -6.35
N ASP A 63 16.88 -5.35 -6.07
CA ASP A 63 17.38 -6.06 -4.89
C ASP A 63 17.36 -5.19 -3.61
N ASP A 64 17.08 -3.88 -3.72
CA ASP A 64 16.95 -2.94 -2.59
C ASP A 64 15.50 -2.89 -2.08
N GLY A 65 14.97 -4.03 -1.65
CA GLY A 65 13.68 -4.12 -0.97
C GLY A 65 13.81 -3.93 0.56
N ASN A 66 12.68 -3.80 1.27
CA ASN A 66 12.68 -3.74 2.73
C ASN A 66 13.19 -5.05 3.37
N LYS A 67 12.80 -6.17 2.78
CA LYS A 67 13.29 -7.52 3.09
C LYS A 67 13.33 -8.30 1.77
N GLY A 68 14.52 -8.49 1.20
CA GLY A 68 14.67 -9.12 -0.11
C GLY A 68 14.48 -8.13 -1.26
N LYS A 69 13.72 -8.50 -2.28
CA LYS A 69 13.49 -7.68 -3.46
C LYS A 69 12.35 -6.68 -3.26
N GLY A 70 12.26 -5.70 -4.15
CA GLY A 70 11.21 -4.69 -4.16
C GLY A 70 10.86 -4.23 -5.58
N LEU A 71 9.79 -3.46 -5.69
CA LEU A 71 9.45 -2.74 -6.90
C LEU A 71 10.07 -1.34 -6.85
N LEU A 72 10.90 -1.02 -7.82
CA LEU A 72 11.44 0.31 -8.04
C LEU A 72 10.57 1.05 -9.06
N LEU A 73 10.16 2.26 -8.70
CA LEU A 73 9.49 3.20 -9.59
C LEU A 73 10.38 4.42 -9.75
N ASP A 74 10.56 4.89 -10.97
CA ASP A 74 11.47 5.99 -11.31
C ASP A 74 10.94 7.38 -10.90
N GLY A 75 9.67 7.48 -10.51
CA GLY A 75 9.01 8.74 -10.14
C GLY A 75 8.67 9.64 -11.33
N THR A 76 8.74 9.12 -12.55
CA THR A 76 8.41 9.82 -13.81
C THR A 76 7.18 9.20 -14.46
N ASP A 77 7.32 7.99 -14.97
CA ASP A 77 6.27 7.26 -15.67
C ASP A 77 6.16 5.79 -15.25
N GLY A 78 7.01 5.37 -14.29
CA GLY A 78 7.03 4.01 -13.78
C GLY A 78 5.82 3.70 -12.91
N TYR A 79 5.11 2.61 -13.24
CA TYR A 79 4.00 2.09 -12.43
C TYR A 79 3.83 0.58 -12.63
N ALA A 80 3.11 -0.05 -11.69
CA ALA A 80 2.66 -1.42 -11.82
C ALA A 80 1.12 -1.45 -11.87
N GLU A 81 0.57 -2.19 -12.82
CA GLU A 81 -0.87 -2.43 -12.89
C GLU A 81 -1.24 -3.64 -12.05
N LEU A 82 -2.24 -3.43 -11.19
CA LEU A 82 -2.89 -4.48 -10.42
C LEU A 82 -4.03 -5.13 -11.20
N PRO A 83 -4.43 -6.34 -10.82
CA PRO A 83 -5.62 -6.98 -11.35
C PRO A 83 -6.86 -6.11 -11.16
N ASP A 84 -7.85 -6.33 -12.03
CA ASP A 84 -9.16 -5.72 -11.89
C ASP A 84 -9.97 -6.32 -10.74
N ASN A 85 -10.96 -5.56 -10.25
CA ASN A 85 -11.97 -6.01 -9.29
C ASN A 85 -11.42 -6.50 -7.95
N ILE A 86 -10.31 -5.90 -7.48
CA ILE A 86 -9.69 -6.26 -6.18
C ILE A 86 -10.20 -5.42 -5.01
N LEU A 87 -10.95 -4.35 -5.27
CA LEU A 87 -11.54 -3.52 -4.23
C LEU A 87 -12.81 -4.17 -3.68
N SER A 88 -13.00 -4.04 -2.36
CA SER A 88 -14.23 -4.43 -1.66
C SER A 88 -14.64 -3.31 -0.69
N SER A 89 -15.88 -3.36 -0.19
CA SER A 89 -16.40 -2.38 0.77
C SER A 89 -15.59 -2.36 2.06
N ASP A 90 -15.26 -3.55 2.58
CA ASP A 90 -14.40 -3.71 3.74
C ASP A 90 -13.06 -4.29 3.27
N MET A 91 -11.97 -3.56 3.50
CA MET A 91 -10.64 -4.00 3.03
C MET A 91 -9.51 -3.38 3.81
N THR A 92 -8.35 -3.98 3.70
CA THR A 92 -7.07 -3.44 4.17
C THR A 92 -6.06 -3.46 3.05
N ILE A 93 -5.43 -2.32 2.82
CA ILE A 93 -4.26 -2.18 1.95
C ILE A 93 -3.07 -1.91 2.86
N THR A 94 -2.00 -2.68 2.71
CA THR A 94 -0.75 -2.42 3.43
C THR A 94 0.44 -2.57 2.51
N THR A 95 1.44 -1.69 2.70
CA THR A 95 2.64 -1.68 1.86
C THR A 95 3.82 -1.10 2.63
N TRP A 96 5.03 -1.58 2.29
CA TRP A 96 6.28 -0.94 2.67
C TRP A 96 6.76 -0.06 1.52
N VAL A 97 7.10 1.18 1.83
CA VAL A 97 7.56 2.17 0.85
C VAL A 97 8.78 2.90 1.36
N LYS A 98 9.77 3.08 0.48
CA LYS A 98 10.91 3.96 0.69
C LYS A 98 10.87 5.05 -0.39
N ILE A 99 10.75 6.30 0.03
CA ILE A 99 10.60 7.42 -0.88
C ILE A 99 11.94 8.13 -1.01
N ASN A 100 12.62 7.93 -2.12
CA ASN A 100 13.91 8.56 -2.39
C ASN A 100 13.77 10.06 -2.71
N LYS A 101 12.68 10.43 -3.40
CA LYS A 101 12.37 11.81 -3.77
C LYS A 101 10.87 12.05 -3.65
N PHE A 102 10.48 13.03 -2.83
CA PHE A 102 9.09 13.46 -2.75
C PHE A 102 8.71 14.28 -3.99
N THR A 103 7.70 13.82 -4.69
CA THR A 103 7.07 14.52 -5.81
C THR A 103 5.66 14.87 -5.41
N THR A 104 5.25 16.12 -5.62
CA THR A 104 3.88 16.54 -5.33
C THR A 104 2.90 15.67 -6.13
N TRP A 105 1.94 15.09 -5.41
CA TRP A 105 0.96 14.14 -5.95
C TRP A 105 1.53 12.81 -6.45
N GLY A 106 2.79 12.47 -6.10
CA GLY A 106 3.31 11.11 -6.26
C GLY A 106 2.47 10.14 -5.43
N ARG A 107 2.01 9.06 -6.04
CA ARG A 107 1.04 8.14 -5.42
C ARG A 107 1.67 6.81 -5.05
N VAL A 108 1.34 6.32 -3.87
CA VAL A 108 1.66 4.96 -3.44
C VAL A 108 0.73 3.97 -4.13
N PHE A 109 -0.55 4.29 -4.17
CA PHE A 109 -1.54 3.58 -4.99
C PHE A 109 -2.59 4.56 -5.53
N ASP A 110 -3.20 4.16 -6.63
CA ASP A 110 -4.28 4.89 -7.29
C ASP A 110 -5.24 3.89 -7.96
N PHE A 111 -6.41 3.78 -7.37
CA PHE A 111 -7.50 2.98 -7.93
C PHE A 111 -8.55 3.92 -8.51
N GLY A 112 -8.82 3.80 -9.77
CA GLY A 112 -9.82 4.65 -10.37
C GLY A 112 -9.99 4.41 -11.87
N THR A 113 -11.10 4.89 -12.38
CA THR A 113 -11.39 4.87 -13.82
C THR A 113 -10.99 6.19 -14.47
N ASP A 114 -11.17 7.30 -13.74
CA ASP A 114 -10.88 8.65 -14.20
C ASP A 114 -10.72 9.64 -13.03
N SER A 115 -10.67 10.93 -13.32
CA SER A 115 -10.57 11.99 -12.31
C SER A 115 -11.82 12.17 -11.45
N ASN A 116 -12.94 11.51 -11.77
CA ASN A 116 -14.20 11.58 -11.03
C ASN A 116 -14.48 10.34 -10.19
N GLN A 117 -13.75 9.25 -10.43
CA GLN A 117 -13.86 8.02 -9.66
C GLN A 117 -12.46 7.51 -9.32
N ASN A 118 -11.99 7.83 -8.12
CA ASN A 118 -10.67 7.42 -7.67
C ASN A 118 -10.62 7.16 -6.15
N PHE A 119 -9.66 6.33 -5.76
CA PHE A 119 -9.22 6.12 -4.40
C PHE A 119 -7.71 6.04 -4.42
N PHE A 120 -7.02 7.02 -3.83
CA PHE A 120 -5.57 7.07 -3.85
C PHE A 120 -4.96 7.48 -2.50
N PHE A 121 -3.68 7.16 -2.35
CA PHE A 121 -2.85 7.69 -1.28
C PHE A 121 -1.60 8.36 -1.84
N ALA A 122 -1.41 9.63 -1.50
CA ALA A 122 -0.24 10.43 -1.81
C ALA A 122 0.47 10.82 -0.50
N PRO A 123 1.72 10.38 -0.26
CA PRO A 123 2.50 10.75 0.92
C PRO A 123 2.84 12.23 0.97
N TYR A 124 2.81 12.91 -0.16
CA TYR A 124 3.07 14.34 -0.29
C TYR A 124 2.15 14.98 -1.34
N SER A 125 1.31 15.90 -0.90
CA SER A 125 0.36 16.65 -1.74
C SER A 125 0.62 18.16 -1.76
N GLY A 126 1.85 18.58 -1.39
CA GLY A 126 2.22 19.99 -1.31
C GLY A 126 2.11 20.61 0.09
N GLY A 127 2.16 19.78 1.15
CA GLY A 127 2.11 20.22 2.55
C GLY A 127 1.44 19.23 3.50
N ALA A 128 0.82 18.20 2.93
CA ALA A 128 0.20 17.11 3.68
C ALA A 128 0.42 15.77 2.99
N SER A 129 0.23 14.66 3.68
CA SER A 129 -0.12 13.40 3.05
C SER A 129 -1.62 13.36 2.86
N ARG A 130 -2.09 12.82 1.74
CA ARG A 130 -3.52 12.79 1.40
C ARG A 130 -3.99 11.40 1.03
N LEU A 131 -5.05 10.96 1.69
CA LEU A 131 -5.93 9.92 1.24
C LEU A 131 -7.19 10.56 0.66
N GLU A 132 -7.59 10.17 -0.53
CA GLU A 132 -8.80 10.69 -1.18
C GLU A 132 -9.63 9.55 -1.76
N ILE A 133 -10.93 9.61 -1.51
CA ILE A 133 -11.95 8.81 -2.17
C ILE A 133 -12.87 9.78 -2.89
N LYS A 134 -13.02 9.61 -4.19
CA LYS A 134 -13.91 10.44 -5.01
C LYS A 134 -14.87 9.57 -5.80
N ASN A 135 -16.15 9.94 -5.76
CA ASN A 135 -17.18 9.31 -6.55
C ASN A 135 -18.11 10.40 -7.11
N GLY A 136 -17.89 10.76 -8.36
CA GLY A 136 -18.59 11.86 -9.02
C GLY A 136 -18.33 13.21 -8.33
N ALA A 137 -19.39 13.87 -7.89
CA ALA A 137 -19.30 15.13 -7.17
C ALA A 137 -18.91 14.98 -5.68
N THR A 138 -19.00 13.76 -5.14
CA THR A 138 -18.63 13.50 -3.74
C THR A 138 -17.14 13.27 -3.64
N VAL A 139 -16.49 14.08 -2.81
CA VAL A 139 -15.05 13.98 -2.52
C VAL A 139 -14.88 13.87 -1.02
N ASP A 140 -14.25 12.80 -0.58
CA ASP A 140 -13.86 12.61 0.81
C ASP A 140 -12.34 12.55 0.92
N THR A 141 -11.79 13.44 1.75
CA THR A 141 -10.34 13.57 1.93
C THR A 141 -9.94 13.41 3.38
N MET A 142 -8.80 12.77 3.59
CA MET A 142 -8.11 12.69 4.87
C MET A 142 -6.69 13.22 4.70
N ASP A 143 -6.48 14.46 5.14
CA ASP A 143 -5.14 15.04 5.17
C ASP A 143 -4.50 14.79 6.53
N CYS A 144 -3.23 14.39 6.51
CA CYS A 144 -2.38 14.13 7.67
C CYS A 144 -1.05 14.87 7.49
N THR A 145 -0.20 14.83 8.52
CA THR A 145 1.16 15.35 8.40
C THR A 145 1.87 14.69 7.23
N GLN A 146 2.46 15.51 6.37
CA GLN A 146 3.21 15.01 5.21
C GLN A 146 4.31 14.03 5.64
N GLU A 147 4.61 13.10 4.76
CA GLU A 147 5.74 12.20 4.94
C GLU A 147 7.05 12.93 4.63
N THR A 148 8.05 12.70 5.46
CA THR A 148 9.41 13.24 5.28
C THR A 148 10.49 12.17 5.41
N ALA A 149 10.12 10.95 5.85
CA ALA A 149 11.07 9.87 6.03
C ALA A 149 11.57 9.35 4.68
N LYS A 150 12.89 9.18 4.59
CA LYS A 150 13.57 8.55 3.44
C LYS A 150 13.90 7.08 3.68
N ASP A 151 13.51 6.55 4.84
CA ASP A 151 13.62 5.14 5.18
C ASP A 151 12.35 4.37 4.81
N TRP A 152 12.41 3.05 4.96
CA TRP A 152 11.25 2.20 4.77
C TRP A 152 10.15 2.51 5.80
N VAL A 153 8.97 2.82 5.31
CA VAL A 153 7.76 3.08 6.11
C VAL A 153 6.67 2.09 5.71
N ASN A 154 6.04 1.49 6.70
CA ASN A 154 4.82 0.72 6.47
C ASN A 154 3.62 1.66 6.52
N TYR A 155 2.88 1.69 5.43
CA TYR A 155 1.56 2.31 5.35
C TYR A 155 0.48 1.25 5.38
N ALA A 156 -0.56 1.46 6.18
CA ALA A 156 -1.76 0.64 6.12
C ALA A 156 -2.99 1.54 6.11
N ILE A 157 -3.92 1.21 5.24
CA ILE A 157 -5.23 1.87 5.14
C ILE A 157 -6.29 0.78 5.30
N THR A 158 -7.21 0.98 6.25
CA THR A 158 -8.36 0.10 6.42
C THR A 158 -9.63 0.85 6.09
N ILE A 159 -10.54 0.18 5.38
CA ILE A 159 -11.91 0.62 5.19
C ILE A 159 -12.79 -0.41 5.86
N LYS A 160 -13.68 0.03 6.74
CA LYS A 160 -14.67 -0.82 7.41
C LYS A 160 -15.98 -0.06 7.55
N GLY A 161 -16.99 -0.48 6.79
CA GLY A 161 -18.21 0.32 6.64
C GLY A 161 -17.89 1.73 6.17
N ASP A 162 -18.35 2.74 6.90
CA ASP A 162 -18.13 4.15 6.58
C ASP A 162 -16.84 4.73 7.20
N THR A 163 -16.03 3.89 7.84
CA THR A 163 -14.82 4.36 8.53
C THR A 163 -13.59 4.00 7.74
N VAL A 164 -12.77 5.03 7.47
CA VAL A 164 -11.43 4.90 6.88
C VAL A 164 -10.38 5.21 7.94
N SER A 165 -9.39 4.33 8.11
CA SER A 165 -8.29 4.55 9.05
C SER A 165 -6.95 4.44 8.37
N TYR A 166 -6.07 5.37 8.68
CA TYR A 166 -4.70 5.43 8.17
C TYR A 166 -3.69 5.15 9.29
N TYR A 167 -2.81 4.21 9.02
CA TYR A 167 -1.75 3.79 9.95
C TYR A 167 -0.38 3.97 9.31
N ARG A 168 0.59 4.31 10.14
CA ARG A 168 2.01 4.39 9.78
C ARG A 168 2.83 3.60 10.78
N ASN A 169 3.63 2.64 10.29
CA ASN A 169 4.43 1.73 11.12
C ASN A 169 3.60 1.09 12.26
N GLY A 170 2.38 0.64 11.94
CA GLY A 170 1.45 0.00 12.86
C GLY A 170 0.72 0.97 13.83
N LYS A 171 1.06 2.27 13.83
CA LYS A 171 0.40 3.26 14.68
C LYS A 171 -0.72 3.96 13.92
N LEU A 172 -1.93 4.03 14.52
CA LEU A 172 -3.04 4.83 14.00
C LEU A 172 -2.63 6.31 13.95
N ILE A 173 -2.73 6.91 12.78
CA ILE A 173 -2.45 8.33 12.56
C ILE A 173 -3.75 9.12 12.54
N LYS A 174 -4.75 8.63 11.80
CA LYS A 174 -6.05 9.27 11.71
C LYS A 174 -7.13 8.26 11.31
N SER A 175 -8.35 8.52 11.77
CA SER A 175 -9.55 7.81 11.35
C SER A 175 -10.65 8.83 11.05
N LYS A 176 -11.48 8.54 10.09
CA LYS A 176 -12.59 9.40 9.68
C LYS A 176 -13.76 8.53 9.23
#